data_57d53f6c370de81b6a026539484ed7ab
#
_entry.id   57d53f6c370de81b6a026539484ed7ab
#
_cell.length_a   1.000
_cell.length_b   1.000
_cell.length_c   1.000
_cell.angle_alpha   90.00
_cell.angle_beta   90.00
_cell.angle_gamma   90.00
#
_symmetry.space_group_name_H-M   'P 1'
#
loop_
_entity.id
_entity.type
_entity.pdbx_description
1 polymer ?
#
loop_
_entity_poly.entity_id
_entity_poly.type
_entity_poly.pdbx_seq_one_letter_code
_entity_poly.pdbx_strand_id
1 'polypeptide(L)'
;MSENTWIIDGLELDRRSFTLRRNGQAVRLDPKPLELLFLLVESQGAVISHGEALRRVWGEDVFVNGEAALYTAVKKIRQATGDPTLIETVPGKGYRLRAAAHGSGTGATGSVPSQQEEQRLAILPLANLSNDPEQDYFSDGLTEELINTISRLLRGQMGVIARTSVMRYRAISKPVQQIARELNAQYLVEGSVRRHAGRVRIAVQLVRAADGTGIWSESFERSLDDAFALQSEIALATATAIGLQISPRNILAAETLKPVLIDAEVHDRYLRARHLMGQRTRPTIQAAMRYFQEALVIDPAFAPAMAGLAFCHAVLPITSLLRPHDCFPAAQNLAGDALSLDPTQADAHIALGLVDFWYRRDWGAARRHFTEAAMLNPGDSAPPMFLAHIHSVLGEHEEALTTLSSALRLDPISPIVRTHHGHFLYNAGRSQEALIPLKKVLELNPQFWIAHLMQGKALATPDHALGAAPGVSAMSGMSGEAVESFLLSERFGMGHTEPLAFRIHTLAASGNGVAAKEAFLEMQQRHVTNPVPPLHRALAVLGMGDREAAWELLEEGFAEHDVRLIFLSVESRWRALGESGYARILERAGLPNQVATVHSAG
;
A
#
# COMPACT_ATOMS: atom_id res chain seq x y z
N MET A 1 16.75 36.51 -0.05
CA MET A 1 18.13 36.01 -0.18
C MET A 1 18.02 34.56 -0.59
N SER A 2 18.78 34.13 -1.57
CA SER A 2 18.42 33.16 -2.60
C SER A 2 18.38 31.70 -2.14
N GLU A 3 17.39 30.96 -2.62
CA GLU A 3 17.16 29.51 -2.48
C GLU A 3 18.28 28.60 -3.04
N ASN A 4 19.47 29.14 -3.35
CA ASN A 4 20.54 28.45 -4.08
C ASN A 4 21.92 28.52 -3.39
N THR A 5 21.98 28.79 -2.07
CA THR A 5 23.22 28.85 -1.32
C THR A 5 23.18 27.91 -0.11
N TRP A 6 24.15 27.00 0.01
CA TRP A 6 24.27 26.07 1.13
C TRP A 6 25.55 26.36 1.95
N ILE A 7 25.43 26.22 3.25
CA ILE A 7 26.57 26.32 4.17
C ILE A 7 26.76 24.96 4.88
N ILE A 8 27.96 24.39 4.76
CA ILE A 8 28.30 23.08 5.32
C ILE A 8 29.69 23.17 5.94
N ASP A 9 29.82 23.01 7.25
CA ASP A 9 31.10 23.02 7.97
C ASP A 9 32.05 24.17 7.56
N GLY A 10 31.48 25.37 7.40
CA GLY A 10 32.24 26.55 6.97
C GLY A 10 32.54 26.65 5.48
N LEU A 11 31.97 25.74 4.68
CA LEU A 11 31.97 25.81 3.22
C LEU A 11 30.66 26.45 2.76
N GLU A 12 30.76 27.42 1.87
CA GLU A 12 29.64 28.13 1.24
C GLU A 12 29.56 27.73 -0.22
N LEU A 13 28.48 27.05 -0.62
CA LEU A 13 28.20 26.65 -2.00
C LEU A 13 27.10 27.53 -2.57
N ASP A 14 27.36 28.16 -3.69
CA ASP A 14 26.36 28.95 -4.43
C ASP A 14 26.16 28.36 -5.82
N ARG A 15 24.95 27.81 -6.07
CA ARG A 15 24.61 27.20 -7.35
C ARG A 15 24.44 28.21 -8.47
N ARG A 16 24.01 29.43 -8.15
CA ARG A 16 23.78 30.46 -9.16
C ARG A 16 25.08 31.01 -9.76
N SER A 17 26.07 31.21 -8.85
CA SER A 17 27.41 31.65 -9.30
C SER A 17 28.34 30.50 -9.62
N PHE A 18 27.89 29.23 -9.36
CA PHE A 18 28.67 28.00 -9.53
C PHE A 18 30.01 28.07 -8.78
N THR A 19 29.98 28.49 -7.50
CA THR A 19 31.18 28.72 -6.70
C THR A 19 31.15 27.98 -5.37
N LEU A 20 32.37 27.60 -4.92
CA LEU A 20 32.63 27.06 -3.59
C LEU A 20 33.56 28.04 -2.84
N ARG A 21 33.18 28.42 -1.61
CA ARG A 21 34.00 29.30 -0.75
C ARG A 21 34.21 28.64 0.62
N ARG A 22 35.32 28.93 1.25
CA ARG A 22 35.57 28.59 2.65
C ARG A 22 35.99 29.84 3.40
N ASN A 23 35.24 30.21 4.45
CA ASN A 23 35.46 31.44 5.20
C ASN A 23 35.60 32.69 4.30
N GLY A 24 34.75 32.79 3.27
CA GLY A 24 34.74 33.87 2.31
C GLY A 24 35.80 33.77 1.18
N GLN A 25 36.78 32.87 1.27
CA GLN A 25 37.78 32.66 0.21
C GLN A 25 37.33 31.60 -0.79
N ALA A 26 37.53 31.88 -2.10
CA ALA A 26 37.17 30.96 -3.16
C ALA A 26 38.04 29.70 -3.14
N VAL A 27 37.38 28.54 -3.13
CA VAL A 27 38.04 27.22 -3.27
C VAL A 27 37.91 26.77 -4.72
N ARG A 28 39.05 26.54 -5.39
CA ARG A 28 39.04 26.04 -6.77
C ARG A 28 38.70 24.56 -6.81
N LEU A 29 37.63 24.23 -7.51
CA LEU A 29 37.21 22.87 -7.81
C LEU A 29 36.80 22.80 -9.30
N ASP A 30 37.17 21.70 -9.96
CA ASP A 30 36.80 21.50 -11.37
C ASP A 30 35.27 21.39 -11.53
N PRO A 31 34.70 21.71 -12.72
CA PRO A 31 33.25 21.72 -12.91
C PRO A 31 32.53 20.42 -12.55
N LYS A 32 33.02 19.25 -12.97
CA LYS A 32 32.36 17.95 -12.68
C LYS A 32 32.39 17.56 -11.20
N PRO A 33 33.51 17.66 -10.45
CA PRO A 33 33.51 17.55 -9.01
C PRO A 33 32.56 18.54 -8.31
N LEU A 34 32.46 19.78 -8.79
CA LEU A 34 31.55 20.78 -8.21
C LEU A 34 30.08 20.42 -8.47
N GLU A 35 29.74 19.94 -9.67
CA GLU A 35 28.41 19.39 -9.97
C GLU A 35 28.04 18.21 -9.08
N LEU A 36 29.00 17.28 -8.85
CA LEU A 36 28.80 16.16 -7.94
C LEU A 36 28.57 16.63 -6.50
N LEU A 37 29.30 17.66 -6.04
CA LEU A 37 29.12 18.22 -4.72
C LEU A 37 27.73 18.88 -4.57
N PHE A 38 27.25 19.63 -5.55
CA PHE A 38 25.88 20.14 -5.58
C PHE A 38 24.85 19.01 -5.51
N LEU A 39 25.02 17.96 -6.29
CA LEU A 39 24.15 16.79 -6.29
C LEU A 39 24.07 16.13 -4.91
N LEU A 40 25.23 15.96 -4.22
CA LEU A 40 25.29 15.39 -2.89
C LEU A 40 24.68 16.31 -1.83
N VAL A 41 24.80 17.62 -2.00
CA VAL A 41 24.19 18.63 -1.10
C VAL A 41 22.68 18.63 -1.26
N GLU A 42 22.20 18.62 -2.48
CA GLU A 42 20.77 18.56 -2.81
C GLU A 42 20.11 17.27 -2.33
N SER A 43 20.87 16.18 -2.24
CA SER A 43 20.36 14.90 -1.71
C SER A 43 20.20 14.87 -0.19
N GLN A 44 20.62 15.92 0.55
CA GLN A 44 20.42 16.10 1.98
C GLN A 44 20.84 14.89 2.84
N GLY A 45 21.95 14.22 2.49
CA GLY A 45 22.47 13.06 3.21
C GLY A 45 21.92 11.71 2.74
N ALA A 46 21.03 11.67 1.75
CA ALA A 46 20.65 10.43 1.10
C ALA A 46 21.82 9.84 0.30
N VAL A 47 21.87 8.50 0.18
CA VAL A 47 22.90 7.81 -0.60
C VAL A 47 22.57 7.94 -2.09
N ILE A 48 23.49 8.52 -2.86
CA ILE A 48 23.43 8.57 -4.32
C ILE A 48 24.21 7.40 -4.88
N SER A 49 23.55 6.56 -5.68
CA SER A 49 24.20 5.41 -6.30
C SER A 49 25.23 5.82 -7.35
N HIS A 50 26.24 4.96 -7.61
CA HIS A 50 27.25 5.19 -8.65
C HIS A 50 26.60 5.49 -10.00
N GLY A 51 25.59 4.71 -10.41
CA GLY A 51 24.90 4.90 -11.67
C GLY A 51 24.11 6.22 -11.74
N GLU A 52 23.50 6.66 -10.64
CA GLU A 52 22.80 7.94 -10.59
C GLU A 52 23.75 9.13 -10.67
N ALA A 53 24.85 9.08 -9.89
CA ALA A 53 25.88 10.11 -9.92
C ALA A 53 26.48 10.28 -11.33
N LEU A 54 26.74 9.16 -12.01
CA LEU A 54 27.28 9.18 -13.38
C LEU A 54 26.28 9.78 -14.36
N ARG A 55 25.05 9.34 -14.38
CA ARG A 55 24.01 9.87 -15.29
C ARG A 55 23.78 11.36 -15.08
N ARG A 56 23.64 11.81 -13.83
CA ARG A 56 23.31 13.21 -13.52
C ARG A 56 24.45 14.19 -13.74
N VAL A 57 25.72 13.76 -13.54
CA VAL A 57 26.89 14.63 -13.62
C VAL A 57 27.60 14.51 -14.98
N TRP A 58 27.64 13.32 -15.60
CA TRP A 58 28.39 13.07 -16.85
C TRP A 58 27.48 12.81 -18.07
N GLY A 59 26.19 12.51 -17.87
CA GLY A 59 25.25 12.20 -18.95
C GLY A 59 25.13 10.69 -19.24
N GLU A 60 24.23 10.33 -20.17
CA GLU A 60 23.91 8.92 -20.48
C GLU A 60 24.96 8.21 -21.34
N ASP A 61 25.86 8.92 -22.02
CA ASP A 61 26.78 8.35 -23.03
C ASP A 61 28.15 7.93 -22.49
N VAL A 62 28.39 7.95 -21.18
CA VAL A 62 29.73 7.66 -20.61
C VAL A 62 29.80 6.26 -20.01
N PHE A 63 29.93 5.24 -20.86
CA PHE A 63 30.04 3.82 -20.44
C PHE A 63 31.46 3.29 -20.28
N VAL A 64 32.50 4.04 -20.65
CA VAL A 64 33.92 3.58 -20.55
C VAL A 64 34.66 4.46 -19.55
N ASN A 65 35.07 3.88 -18.40
CA ASN A 65 35.78 4.53 -17.27
C ASN A 65 34.94 5.46 -16.36
N GLY A 66 33.62 5.38 -16.33
CA GLY A 66 32.77 6.22 -15.49
C GLY A 66 33.06 6.11 -13.98
N GLU A 67 33.27 4.91 -13.45
CA GLU A 67 33.59 4.71 -12.03
C GLU A 67 34.92 5.35 -11.61
N ALA A 68 35.94 5.30 -12.47
CA ALA A 68 37.21 5.95 -12.20
C ALA A 68 37.10 7.48 -12.19
N ALA A 69 36.24 8.05 -13.06
CA ALA A 69 35.94 9.48 -13.09
C ALA A 69 35.21 9.94 -11.82
N LEU A 70 34.21 9.17 -11.37
CA LEU A 70 33.46 9.42 -10.15
C LEU A 70 34.36 9.33 -8.91
N TYR A 71 35.19 8.30 -8.81
CA TYR A 71 36.18 8.16 -7.73
C TYR A 71 37.16 9.35 -7.68
N THR A 72 37.63 9.77 -8.86
CA THR A 72 38.54 10.93 -8.98
C THR A 72 37.84 12.23 -8.56
N ALA A 73 36.57 12.41 -8.90
CA ALA A 73 35.78 13.56 -8.51
C ALA A 73 35.60 13.62 -6.98
N VAL A 74 35.23 12.51 -6.34
CA VAL A 74 35.11 12.41 -4.88
C VAL A 74 36.43 12.72 -4.20
N LYS A 75 37.54 12.17 -4.72
CA LYS A 75 38.90 12.46 -4.20
C LYS A 75 39.23 13.94 -4.27
N LYS A 76 38.95 14.61 -5.41
CA LYS A 76 39.16 16.06 -5.59
C LYS A 76 38.33 16.89 -4.63
N ILE A 77 37.07 16.52 -4.39
CA ILE A 77 36.20 17.23 -3.44
C ILE A 77 36.81 17.13 -2.02
N ARG A 78 37.15 15.93 -1.56
CA ARG A 78 37.76 15.71 -0.26
C ARG A 78 39.07 16.50 -0.04
N GLN A 79 39.88 16.60 -1.09
CA GLN A 79 41.12 17.40 -1.07
C GLN A 79 40.83 18.91 -1.03
N ALA A 80 39.93 19.39 -1.89
CA ALA A 80 39.61 20.81 -1.96
C ALA A 80 38.89 21.34 -0.71
N THR A 81 38.04 20.50 -0.10
CA THR A 81 37.36 20.83 1.16
C THR A 81 38.24 20.64 2.40
N GLY A 82 39.37 19.97 2.29
CA GLY A 82 40.24 19.68 3.44
C GLY A 82 39.61 18.74 4.49
N ASP A 83 38.44 18.16 4.19
CA ASP A 83 37.78 17.18 5.05
C ASP A 83 37.55 15.86 4.28
N PRO A 84 38.34 14.82 4.55
CA PRO A 84 38.19 13.53 3.91
C PRO A 84 36.90 12.79 4.31
N THR A 85 36.25 13.23 5.38
CA THR A 85 35.05 12.60 5.93
C THR A 85 33.74 13.28 5.47
N LEU A 86 33.83 14.42 4.80
CA LEU A 86 32.67 15.18 4.29
C LEU A 86 31.76 14.33 3.38
N ILE A 87 32.38 13.54 2.50
CA ILE A 87 31.67 12.58 1.65
C ILE A 87 31.98 11.17 2.16
N GLU A 88 30.97 10.49 2.64
CA GLU A 88 31.07 9.09 3.07
C GLU A 88 30.87 8.15 1.87
N THR A 89 31.73 7.14 1.77
CA THR A 89 31.55 6.04 0.82
C THR A 89 30.71 4.96 1.48
N VAL A 90 29.57 4.62 0.90
CA VAL A 90 28.72 3.52 1.35
C VAL A 90 29.05 2.30 0.49
N PRO A 91 29.72 1.26 1.05
CA PRO A 91 30.20 0.13 0.26
C PRO A 91 29.09 -0.54 -0.55
N GLY A 92 29.31 -0.73 -1.86
CA GLY A 92 28.37 -1.35 -2.77
C GLY A 92 27.12 -0.53 -3.10
N LYS A 93 26.93 0.66 -2.51
CA LYS A 93 25.72 1.49 -2.71
C LYS A 93 26.01 2.84 -3.37
N GLY A 94 27.11 3.53 -3.03
CA GLY A 94 27.42 4.85 -3.59
C GLY A 94 28.07 5.81 -2.60
N TYR A 95 27.68 7.08 -2.68
CA TYR A 95 28.23 8.17 -1.87
C TYR A 95 27.12 8.98 -1.20
N ARG A 96 27.39 9.52 0.01
CA ARG A 96 26.51 10.47 0.68
C ARG A 96 27.30 11.59 1.34
N LEU A 97 26.67 12.74 1.54
CA LEU A 97 27.21 13.82 2.36
C LEU A 97 26.99 13.52 3.84
N ARG A 98 28.05 13.58 4.68
CA ARG A 98 27.94 13.28 6.12
C ARG A 98 27.26 14.41 6.92
N ALA A 99 27.48 15.67 6.54
CA ALA A 99 26.90 16.81 7.21
C ALA A 99 25.60 17.27 6.55
N ALA A 100 24.56 17.58 7.35
CA ALA A 100 23.36 18.20 6.81
C ALA A 100 23.68 19.65 6.35
N ALA A 101 23.41 19.96 5.09
CA ALA A 101 23.56 21.30 4.54
C ALA A 101 22.51 22.23 5.13
N HIS A 102 22.93 23.32 5.80
CA HIS A 102 22.03 24.33 6.34
C HIS A 102 21.93 25.48 5.34
N GLY A 103 20.73 25.74 4.80
CA GLY A 103 20.44 27.00 4.12
C GLY A 103 20.47 28.15 5.14
N SER A 104 21.14 29.28 4.81
CA SER A 104 21.28 30.42 5.72
C SER A 104 19.96 31.12 6.00
N GLY A 105 19.34 30.77 7.13
CA GLY A 105 18.19 31.47 7.75
C GLY A 105 18.36 31.47 9.25
N THR A 106 18.37 32.67 9.85
CA THR A 106 18.69 32.97 11.25
C THR A 106 17.79 32.28 12.27
N GLY A 107 18.42 31.58 13.20
CA GLY A 107 18.14 31.44 14.63
C GLY A 107 16.78 30.97 15.11
N ALA A 108 16.73 29.73 15.62
CA ALA A 108 16.10 29.39 16.91
C ALA A 108 16.36 27.90 17.23
N THR A 109 16.79 27.67 18.44
CA THR A 109 16.75 26.47 19.31
C THR A 109 16.14 25.18 18.75
N GLY A 110 16.95 24.16 18.78
CA GLY A 110 16.71 22.70 18.83
C GLY A 110 15.30 22.18 18.61
N SER A 111 14.98 21.88 17.36
CA SER A 111 13.96 20.89 17.00
C SER A 111 14.50 20.02 15.87
N VAL A 112 14.28 18.71 15.98
CA VAL A 112 14.46 17.70 14.94
C VAL A 112 13.96 18.28 13.60
N PRO A 113 14.69 18.16 12.45
CA PRO A 113 14.20 18.67 11.20
C PRO A 113 12.84 18.03 10.92
N SER A 114 11.79 18.81 11.01
CA SER A 114 10.48 18.45 10.52
C SER A 114 10.65 18.10 9.03
N GLN A 115 10.38 16.84 8.66
CA GLN A 115 9.94 16.53 7.31
C GLN A 115 8.94 17.64 6.98
N GLN A 116 9.15 18.38 5.90
CA GLN A 116 8.06 19.22 5.37
C GLN A 116 6.89 18.28 5.25
N GLU A 117 5.90 18.46 6.13
CA GLU A 117 4.70 17.62 6.11
C GLU A 117 4.13 17.77 4.70
N GLU A 118 4.19 16.69 3.96
CA GLU A 118 3.61 16.60 2.63
C GLU A 118 2.16 17.04 2.76
N GLN A 119 1.80 18.15 2.11
CA GLN A 119 0.45 18.67 2.19
C GLN A 119 -0.53 17.61 1.67
N ARG A 120 -1.67 17.49 2.36
CA ARG A 120 -2.66 16.46 2.04
C ARG A 120 -4.03 17.06 1.85
N LEU A 121 -4.73 16.50 0.86
CA LEU A 121 -6.10 16.81 0.51
C LEU A 121 -6.98 15.61 0.85
N ALA A 122 -8.10 15.84 1.53
CA ALA A 122 -9.16 14.84 1.65
C ALA A 122 -10.38 15.29 0.86
N ILE A 123 -10.88 14.41 -0.01
CA ILE A 123 -12.15 14.63 -0.74
C ILE A 123 -13.19 13.83 0.02
N LEU A 124 -14.06 14.55 0.74
CA LEU A 124 -15.12 13.92 1.53
C LEU A 124 -16.22 13.34 0.63
N PRO A 125 -16.93 12.30 1.08
CA PRO A 125 -18.05 11.76 0.34
C PRO A 125 -19.06 12.85 0.01
N LEU A 126 -19.39 13.02 -1.28
CA LEU A 126 -20.38 13.98 -1.72
C LEU A 126 -21.75 13.59 -1.18
N ALA A 127 -22.44 14.54 -0.53
CA ALA A 127 -23.75 14.29 0.05
C ALA A 127 -24.80 14.06 -1.05
N ASN A 128 -25.53 12.96 -0.99
CA ASN A 128 -26.66 12.71 -1.88
C ASN A 128 -27.87 13.53 -1.44
N LEU A 129 -28.25 14.54 -2.23
CA LEU A 129 -29.41 15.41 -2.01
C LEU A 129 -30.58 15.07 -2.95
N SER A 130 -30.58 13.88 -3.57
CA SER A 130 -31.64 13.45 -4.51
C SER A 130 -32.89 12.92 -3.82
N ASN A 131 -32.92 12.83 -2.48
CA ASN A 131 -33.98 12.22 -1.65
C ASN A 131 -34.26 10.74 -1.99
N ASP A 132 -33.31 10.05 -2.60
CA ASP A 132 -33.37 8.65 -2.98
C ASP A 132 -32.09 7.94 -2.54
N PRO A 133 -32.13 7.11 -1.48
CA PRO A 133 -30.96 6.38 -0.99
C PRO A 133 -30.39 5.40 -2.04
N GLU A 134 -31.21 4.94 -2.99
CA GLU A 134 -30.71 4.06 -4.06
C GLU A 134 -29.75 4.76 -5.02
N GLN A 135 -29.63 6.09 -4.96
CA GLN A 135 -28.67 6.87 -5.75
C GLN A 135 -27.37 7.16 -5.00
N ASP A 136 -27.19 6.59 -3.83
CA ASP A 136 -25.97 6.75 -3.03
C ASP A 136 -24.72 6.23 -3.78
N TYR A 137 -24.87 5.14 -4.55
CA TYR A 137 -23.79 4.60 -5.37
C TYR A 137 -23.22 5.63 -6.36
N PHE A 138 -24.08 6.52 -6.89
CA PHE A 138 -23.67 7.55 -7.84
C PHE A 138 -22.78 8.60 -7.16
N SER A 139 -23.19 9.09 -6.00
CA SER A 139 -22.40 10.05 -5.21
C SER A 139 -21.07 9.46 -4.76
N ASP A 140 -21.07 8.18 -4.38
CA ASP A 140 -19.85 7.46 -3.96
C ASP A 140 -18.89 7.20 -5.12
N GLY A 141 -19.44 6.74 -6.26
CA GLY A 141 -18.65 6.51 -7.46
C GLY A 141 -18.02 7.81 -7.95
N LEU A 142 -18.78 8.89 -7.99
CA LEU A 142 -18.28 10.21 -8.34
C LEU A 142 -17.16 10.68 -7.38
N THR A 143 -17.35 10.49 -6.08
CA THR A 143 -16.32 10.81 -5.07
C THR A 143 -15.02 10.04 -5.33
N GLU A 144 -15.12 8.73 -5.61
CA GLU A 144 -13.96 7.88 -5.90
C GLU A 144 -13.22 8.33 -7.16
N GLU A 145 -13.95 8.63 -8.21
CA GLU A 145 -13.35 9.09 -9.46
C GLU A 145 -12.72 10.48 -9.35
N LEU A 146 -13.31 11.38 -8.54
CA LEU A 146 -12.68 12.66 -8.20
C LEU A 146 -11.36 12.45 -7.44
N ILE A 147 -11.33 11.52 -6.47
CA ILE A 147 -10.11 11.16 -5.74
C ILE A 147 -9.04 10.68 -6.74
N ASN A 148 -9.36 9.75 -7.62
CA ASN A 148 -8.43 9.18 -8.58
C ASN A 148 -7.91 10.24 -9.57
N THR A 149 -8.79 11.07 -10.09
CA THR A 149 -8.42 12.09 -11.09
C THR A 149 -7.59 13.21 -10.46
N ILE A 150 -7.98 13.70 -9.28
CA ILE A 150 -7.23 14.74 -8.57
C ILE A 150 -5.87 14.20 -8.09
N SER A 151 -5.79 12.94 -7.67
CA SER A 151 -4.52 12.30 -7.31
C SER A 151 -3.52 12.29 -8.48
N ARG A 152 -4.01 12.02 -9.69
CA ARG A 152 -3.18 12.07 -10.90
C ARG A 152 -2.73 13.49 -11.25
N LEU A 153 -3.64 14.46 -11.15
CA LEU A 153 -3.35 15.88 -11.45
C LEU A 153 -2.37 16.50 -10.45
N LEU A 154 -2.47 16.16 -9.17
CA LEU A 154 -1.63 16.69 -8.09
C LEU A 154 -0.42 15.82 -7.78
N ARG A 155 -0.11 14.84 -8.62
CA ARG A 155 0.99 13.91 -8.43
C ARG A 155 2.33 14.63 -8.16
N GLY A 156 2.99 14.26 -7.06
CA GLY A 156 4.26 14.86 -6.63
C GLY A 156 4.16 16.28 -6.05
N GLN A 157 2.93 16.82 -5.93
CA GLN A 157 2.68 18.14 -5.33
C GLN A 157 1.95 18.03 -3.99
N MET A 158 0.99 17.11 -3.89
CA MET A 158 0.15 16.92 -2.71
C MET A 158 -0.31 15.47 -2.63
N GLY A 159 -0.34 14.92 -1.41
CA GLY A 159 -0.94 13.62 -1.15
C GLY A 159 -2.47 13.72 -1.13
N VAL A 160 -3.18 12.85 -1.83
CA VAL A 160 -4.64 12.75 -1.76
C VAL A 160 -5.02 11.56 -0.91
N ILE A 161 -5.88 11.78 0.09
CA ILE A 161 -6.33 10.73 1.01
C ILE A 161 -7.23 9.74 0.26
N ALA A 162 -6.93 8.44 0.43
CA ALA A 162 -7.62 7.36 -0.24
C ALA A 162 -9.09 7.25 0.18
N ARG A 163 -9.89 6.71 -0.74
CA ARG A 163 -11.34 6.50 -0.59
C ARG A 163 -11.71 5.81 0.72
N THR A 164 -11.00 4.77 1.12
CA THR A 164 -11.32 3.95 2.30
C THR A 164 -11.35 4.77 3.60
N SER A 165 -10.43 5.74 3.74
CA SER A 165 -10.41 6.64 4.90
C SER A 165 -11.55 7.66 4.85
N VAL A 166 -11.83 8.27 3.70
CA VAL A 166 -12.82 9.35 3.63
C VAL A 166 -14.27 8.82 3.71
N MET A 167 -14.55 7.63 3.16
CA MET A 167 -15.91 7.06 3.16
C MET A 167 -16.49 6.79 4.55
N ARG A 168 -15.66 6.73 5.59
CA ARG A 168 -16.12 6.65 6.98
C ARG A 168 -16.95 7.85 7.41
N TYR A 169 -16.75 9.00 6.78
CA TYR A 169 -17.43 10.25 7.16
C TYR A 169 -18.76 10.48 6.45
N ARG A 170 -19.21 9.52 5.62
CA ARG A 170 -20.46 9.61 4.85
C ARG A 170 -21.70 9.93 5.70
N ALA A 171 -21.87 9.26 6.84
CA ALA A 171 -23.03 9.39 7.72
C ALA A 171 -22.69 10.11 9.04
N ILE A 172 -21.49 10.72 9.14
CA ILE A 172 -20.99 11.27 10.40
C ILE A 172 -20.97 12.79 10.28
N SER A 173 -21.82 13.46 11.07
CA SER A 173 -21.76 14.91 11.23
C SER A 173 -20.65 15.27 12.23
N LYS A 174 -19.44 15.49 11.72
CA LYS A 174 -18.30 16.01 12.48
C LYS A 174 -17.87 17.36 11.92
N PRO A 175 -17.35 18.27 12.75
CA PRO A 175 -16.72 19.50 12.25
C PRO A 175 -15.57 19.18 11.29
N VAL A 176 -15.46 19.96 10.19
CA VAL A 176 -14.43 19.79 9.14
C VAL A 176 -13.01 19.76 9.75
N GLN A 177 -12.74 20.63 10.74
CA GLN A 177 -11.45 20.69 11.42
C GLN A 177 -11.13 19.40 12.19
N GLN A 178 -12.14 18.69 12.71
CA GLN A 178 -11.93 17.42 13.38
C GLN A 178 -11.62 16.31 12.37
N ILE A 179 -12.36 16.25 11.27
CA ILE A 179 -12.11 15.29 10.17
C ILE A 179 -10.69 15.51 9.64
N ALA A 180 -10.31 16.76 9.39
CA ALA A 180 -8.98 17.10 8.90
C ALA A 180 -7.86 16.61 9.83
N ARG A 181 -8.02 16.78 11.15
CA ARG A 181 -7.06 16.27 12.14
C ARG A 181 -6.97 14.75 12.14
N GLU A 182 -8.12 14.07 12.07
CA GLU A 182 -8.16 12.59 12.02
C GLU A 182 -7.48 12.03 10.77
N LEU A 183 -7.58 12.74 9.64
CA LEU A 183 -6.98 12.36 8.34
C LEU A 183 -5.57 12.96 8.15
N ASN A 184 -5.12 13.84 9.02
CA ASN A 184 -3.91 14.67 8.85
C ASN A 184 -3.92 15.38 7.48
N ALA A 185 -5.04 16.05 7.14
CA ALA A 185 -5.24 16.76 5.89
C ALA A 185 -5.25 18.28 6.14
N GLN A 186 -4.57 19.04 5.28
CA GLN A 186 -4.52 20.50 5.34
C GLN A 186 -5.66 21.15 4.55
N TYR A 187 -6.20 20.41 3.58
CA TYR A 187 -7.33 20.86 2.75
C TYR A 187 -8.38 19.76 2.65
N LEU A 188 -9.64 20.17 2.57
CA LEU A 188 -10.75 19.29 2.34
C LEU A 188 -11.58 19.80 1.15
N VAL A 189 -12.03 18.85 0.33
CA VAL A 189 -13.12 19.09 -0.64
C VAL A 189 -14.37 18.47 -0.05
N GLU A 190 -15.42 19.25 0.07
CA GLU A 190 -16.75 18.79 0.43
C GLU A 190 -17.77 19.24 -0.61
N GLY A 191 -18.89 18.56 -0.69
CA GLY A 191 -19.89 18.92 -1.67
C GLY A 191 -21.13 18.05 -1.61
N SER A 192 -21.99 18.25 -2.60
CA SER A 192 -23.26 17.52 -2.73
C SER A 192 -23.59 17.24 -4.17
N VAL A 193 -24.34 16.16 -4.35
CA VAL A 193 -24.89 15.72 -5.64
C VAL A 193 -26.41 15.69 -5.57
N ARG A 194 -27.05 16.28 -6.55
CA ARG A 194 -28.51 16.17 -6.74
C ARG A 194 -28.79 15.70 -8.16
N ARG A 195 -29.47 14.57 -8.28
CA ARG A 195 -29.94 14.02 -9.54
C ARG A 195 -31.47 14.19 -9.61
N HIS A 196 -31.97 14.83 -10.66
CA HIS A 196 -33.39 15.04 -10.87
C HIS A 196 -33.72 15.21 -12.35
N ALA A 197 -34.76 14.53 -12.82
CA ALA A 197 -35.31 14.68 -14.18
C ALA A 197 -34.24 14.64 -15.31
N GLY A 198 -33.31 13.67 -15.26
CA GLY A 198 -32.27 13.50 -16.29
C GLY A 198 -31.12 14.53 -16.20
N ARG A 199 -31.11 15.36 -15.15
CA ARG A 199 -30.02 16.32 -14.89
C ARG A 199 -29.28 15.98 -13.59
N VAL A 200 -28.01 16.31 -13.56
CA VAL A 200 -27.13 16.19 -12.40
C VAL A 200 -26.62 17.59 -12.05
N ARG A 201 -26.79 17.99 -10.80
CA ARG A 201 -26.16 19.19 -10.23
C ARG A 201 -25.20 18.76 -9.13
N ILE A 202 -23.95 19.26 -9.21
CA ILE A 202 -22.89 18.99 -8.24
C ILE A 202 -22.40 20.33 -7.74
N ALA A 203 -22.40 20.51 -6.42
CA ALA A 203 -21.79 21.65 -5.76
C ALA A 203 -20.57 21.16 -4.99
N VAL A 204 -19.42 21.80 -5.16
CA VAL A 204 -18.17 21.48 -4.47
C VAL A 204 -17.56 22.74 -3.88
N GLN A 205 -16.89 22.58 -2.74
CA GLN A 205 -16.08 23.64 -2.13
C GLN A 205 -14.78 23.11 -1.59
N LEU A 206 -13.73 23.92 -1.69
CA LEU A 206 -12.41 23.66 -1.11
C LEU A 206 -12.31 24.45 0.20
N VAL A 207 -12.00 23.75 1.29
CA VAL A 207 -11.91 24.30 2.64
C VAL A 207 -10.50 24.15 3.18
N ARG A 208 -9.95 25.20 3.78
CA ARG A 208 -8.71 25.14 4.55
C ARG A 208 -9.00 24.53 5.93
N ALA A 209 -8.28 23.48 6.29
CA ALA A 209 -8.53 22.76 7.55
C ALA A 209 -8.20 23.57 8.80
N ALA A 210 -7.21 24.47 8.74
CA ALA A 210 -6.70 25.20 9.89
C ALA A 210 -7.75 26.11 10.54
N ASP A 211 -8.57 26.78 9.73
CA ASP A 211 -9.56 27.76 10.16
C ASP A 211 -11.00 27.46 9.69
N GLY A 212 -11.17 26.44 8.84
CA GLY A 212 -12.46 26.12 8.25
C GLY A 212 -12.91 27.09 7.16
N THR A 213 -12.00 27.93 6.65
CA THR A 213 -12.32 28.91 5.62
C THR A 213 -12.55 28.25 4.27
N GLY A 214 -13.68 28.51 3.62
CA GLY A 214 -13.92 28.18 2.22
C GLY A 214 -13.00 29.02 1.32
N ILE A 215 -12.13 28.34 0.56
CA ILE A 215 -11.16 28.99 -0.32
C ILE A 215 -11.74 29.17 -1.73
N TRP A 216 -12.53 28.20 -2.16
CA TRP A 216 -13.16 28.15 -3.47
C TRP A 216 -14.48 27.38 -3.39
N SER A 217 -15.42 27.76 -4.21
CA SER A 217 -16.73 27.08 -4.32
C SER A 217 -17.28 27.25 -5.73
N GLU A 218 -17.76 26.15 -6.32
CA GLU A 218 -18.38 26.17 -7.64
C GLU A 218 -19.52 25.15 -7.74
N SER A 219 -20.46 25.41 -8.67
CA SER A 219 -21.61 24.55 -8.90
C SER A 219 -21.73 24.25 -10.39
N PHE A 220 -21.81 22.97 -10.70
CA PHE A 220 -21.85 22.42 -12.06
C PHE A 220 -23.22 21.79 -12.30
N GLU A 221 -23.78 21.99 -13.48
CA GLU A 221 -25.05 21.36 -13.88
C GLU A 221 -24.99 20.91 -15.33
N ARG A 222 -25.26 19.61 -15.56
CA ARG A 222 -25.23 18.98 -16.90
C ARG A 222 -26.38 17.98 -17.05
N SER A 223 -26.55 17.48 -18.28
CA SER A 223 -27.38 16.30 -18.50
C SER A 223 -26.73 15.06 -17.88
N LEU A 224 -27.51 14.03 -17.63
CA LEU A 224 -26.99 12.77 -17.11
C LEU A 224 -26.06 12.09 -18.12
N ASP A 225 -26.30 12.27 -19.41
CA ASP A 225 -25.49 11.74 -20.50
C ASP A 225 -24.09 12.36 -20.53
N ASP A 226 -23.94 13.58 -19.98
CA ASP A 226 -22.66 14.29 -19.86
C ASP A 226 -21.98 14.12 -18.48
N ALA A 227 -22.50 13.24 -17.62
CA ALA A 227 -22.04 13.12 -16.22
C ALA A 227 -20.54 12.78 -16.10
N PHE A 228 -19.98 12.04 -17.06
CA PHE A 228 -18.56 11.71 -17.08
C PHE A 228 -17.68 12.92 -17.48
N ALA A 229 -18.12 13.71 -18.47
CA ALA A 229 -17.43 14.94 -18.83
C ALA A 229 -17.45 15.96 -17.67
N LEU A 230 -18.58 16.03 -16.95
CA LEU A 230 -18.74 16.85 -15.75
C LEU A 230 -17.74 16.50 -14.64
N GLN A 231 -17.45 15.23 -14.45
CA GLN A 231 -16.49 14.74 -13.47
C GLN A 231 -15.06 15.24 -13.76
N SER A 232 -14.64 15.15 -15.02
CA SER A 232 -13.33 15.67 -15.44
C SER A 232 -13.24 17.18 -15.26
N GLU A 233 -14.33 17.91 -15.55
CA GLU A 233 -14.43 19.36 -15.37
C GLU A 233 -14.30 19.74 -13.88
N ILE A 234 -14.99 19.04 -12.99
CA ILE A 234 -14.92 19.28 -11.54
C ILE A 234 -13.52 18.97 -11.00
N ALA A 235 -12.93 17.84 -11.40
CA ALA A 235 -11.60 17.46 -10.97
C ALA A 235 -10.55 18.49 -11.39
N LEU A 236 -10.65 18.97 -12.62
CA LEU A 236 -9.75 20.00 -13.15
C LEU A 236 -9.94 21.34 -12.41
N ALA A 237 -11.17 21.79 -12.22
CA ALA A 237 -11.48 23.03 -11.51
C ALA A 237 -10.95 22.97 -10.06
N THR A 238 -11.17 21.83 -9.38
CA THR A 238 -10.68 21.60 -8.01
C THR A 238 -9.15 21.60 -7.95
N ALA A 239 -8.48 20.87 -8.85
CA ALA A 239 -7.02 20.83 -8.91
C ALA A 239 -6.42 22.21 -9.24
N THR A 240 -7.05 22.97 -10.12
CA THR A 240 -6.65 24.35 -10.44
C THR A 240 -6.78 25.25 -9.22
N ALA A 241 -7.90 25.20 -8.50
CA ALA A 241 -8.11 25.99 -7.28
C ALA A 241 -7.05 25.68 -6.22
N ILE A 242 -6.68 24.40 -6.07
CA ILE A 242 -5.60 23.97 -5.16
C ILE A 242 -4.24 24.45 -5.67
N GLY A 243 -3.95 24.29 -6.95
CA GLY A 243 -2.69 24.70 -7.57
C GLY A 243 -2.40 26.18 -7.43
N LEU A 244 -3.42 27.03 -7.53
CA LEU A 244 -3.32 28.49 -7.27
C LEU A 244 -2.91 28.83 -5.83
N GLN A 245 -3.26 27.97 -4.85
CA GLN A 245 -2.92 28.15 -3.45
C GLN A 245 -1.50 27.66 -3.10
N ILE A 246 -1.00 26.61 -3.80
CA ILE A 246 0.23 25.90 -3.44
C ILE A 246 1.40 26.32 -4.31
N SER A 247 1.24 26.40 -5.62
CA SER A 247 2.29 26.78 -6.58
C SER A 247 1.71 27.20 -7.92
N PRO A 248 1.70 28.49 -8.25
CA PRO A 248 1.14 29.00 -9.51
C PRO A 248 1.82 28.50 -10.78
N ARG A 249 2.96 27.80 -10.68
CA ARG A 249 3.84 27.48 -11.81
C ARG A 249 3.65 26.10 -12.45
N ASN A 250 2.84 25.18 -11.90
CA ASN A 250 2.82 23.77 -12.33
C ASN A 250 1.47 23.24 -12.81
N ILE A 251 0.59 24.06 -13.36
CA ILE A 251 -0.74 23.61 -13.89
C ILE A 251 -0.64 22.99 -15.29
N LEU A 252 0.54 22.58 -15.76
CA LEU A 252 0.75 22.06 -17.12
C LEU A 252 0.15 20.68 -17.43
N ALA A 253 -0.32 19.93 -16.40
CA ALA A 253 -0.92 18.60 -16.63
C ALA A 253 -2.43 18.61 -16.98
N ALA A 254 -3.06 19.77 -16.96
CA ALA A 254 -4.50 19.91 -17.14
C ALA A 254 -4.97 19.73 -18.61
N GLU A 255 -4.10 19.89 -19.58
CA GLU A 255 -4.44 19.80 -21.00
C GLU A 255 -4.65 18.36 -21.52
N THR A 256 -4.36 17.34 -20.72
CA THR A 256 -4.41 15.93 -21.14
C THR A 256 -5.72 15.21 -20.84
N LEU A 257 -6.63 15.80 -20.07
CA LEU A 257 -7.93 15.22 -19.78
C LEU A 257 -8.89 15.46 -20.95
N LYS A 258 -8.84 14.58 -21.97
CA LYS A 258 -9.89 14.56 -22.99
C LYS A 258 -11.15 13.92 -22.39
N PRO A 259 -12.33 14.57 -22.46
CA PRO A 259 -13.58 13.93 -22.08
C PRO A 259 -13.80 12.72 -23.00
N VAL A 260 -13.88 11.55 -22.42
CA VAL A 260 -14.31 10.33 -23.11
C VAL A 260 -15.84 10.29 -23.03
N LEU A 261 -16.50 10.23 -24.18
CA LEU A 261 -17.96 10.01 -24.22
C LEU A 261 -18.20 8.54 -23.88
N ILE A 262 -18.84 8.29 -22.76
CA ILE A 262 -19.26 6.96 -22.31
C ILE A 262 -20.79 6.92 -22.32
N ASP A 263 -21.35 5.82 -22.77
CA ASP A 263 -22.79 5.57 -22.68
C ASP A 263 -23.25 5.68 -21.21
N ALA A 264 -24.32 6.42 -20.96
CA ALA A 264 -24.81 6.70 -19.60
C ALA A 264 -25.22 5.42 -18.85
N GLU A 265 -25.73 4.41 -19.58
CA GLU A 265 -26.11 3.13 -18.99
C GLU A 265 -24.88 2.29 -18.61
N VAL A 266 -23.85 2.27 -19.46
CA VAL A 266 -22.55 1.65 -19.16
C VAL A 266 -21.93 2.27 -17.91
N HIS A 267 -21.95 3.60 -17.84
CA HIS A 267 -21.40 4.33 -16.70
C HIS A 267 -22.18 4.06 -15.40
N ASP A 268 -23.52 4.03 -15.45
CA ASP A 268 -24.36 3.71 -14.28
C ASP A 268 -24.05 2.30 -13.74
N ARG A 269 -23.96 1.29 -14.63
CA ARG A 269 -23.59 -0.08 -14.24
C ARG A 269 -22.19 -0.13 -13.60
N TYR A 270 -21.25 0.57 -14.20
CA TYR A 270 -19.87 0.65 -13.68
C TYR A 270 -19.82 1.28 -12.29
N LEU A 271 -20.50 2.40 -12.05
CA LEU A 271 -20.52 3.04 -10.72
C LEU A 271 -21.18 2.16 -9.65
N ARG A 272 -22.27 1.44 -9.99
CA ARG A 272 -22.88 0.44 -9.09
C ARG A 272 -21.89 -0.66 -8.72
N ALA A 273 -21.17 -1.19 -9.73
CA ALA A 273 -20.16 -2.20 -9.51
C ALA A 273 -19.04 -1.69 -8.59
N ARG A 274 -18.50 -0.50 -8.83
CA ARG A 274 -17.47 0.14 -8.00
C ARG A 274 -17.93 0.33 -6.55
N HIS A 275 -19.14 0.84 -6.36
CA HIS A 275 -19.71 1.01 -5.03
C HIS A 275 -19.76 -0.32 -4.24
N LEU A 276 -20.28 -1.39 -4.87
CA LEU A 276 -20.39 -2.72 -4.26
C LEU A 276 -19.02 -3.36 -3.99
N MET A 277 -18.08 -3.24 -4.94
CA MET A 277 -16.71 -3.73 -4.81
C MET A 277 -16.00 -3.09 -3.60
N GLY A 278 -16.26 -1.82 -3.34
CA GLY A 278 -15.68 -1.08 -2.21
C GLY A 278 -16.10 -1.62 -0.83
N GLN A 279 -17.20 -2.34 -0.71
CA GLN A 279 -17.66 -2.93 0.56
C GLN A 279 -16.90 -4.21 0.94
N ARG A 280 -16.21 -4.85 -0.01
CA ARG A 280 -15.27 -5.97 0.18
C ARG A 280 -15.86 -7.19 0.92
N THR A 281 -17.16 -7.44 0.77
CA THR A 281 -17.80 -8.69 1.23
C THR A 281 -18.02 -9.62 0.04
N ARG A 282 -18.07 -10.94 0.28
CA ARG A 282 -18.34 -11.91 -0.80
C ARG A 282 -19.63 -11.60 -1.59
N PRO A 283 -20.79 -11.35 -0.94
CA PRO A 283 -22.01 -11.03 -1.67
C PRO A 283 -21.89 -9.75 -2.52
N THR A 284 -21.22 -8.72 -1.99
CA THR A 284 -21.09 -7.44 -2.71
C THR A 284 -20.09 -7.53 -3.85
N ILE A 285 -18.98 -8.30 -3.71
CA ILE A 285 -18.07 -8.57 -4.83
C ILE A 285 -18.78 -9.34 -5.94
N GLN A 286 -19.56 -10.38 -5.61
CA GLN A 286 -20.33 -11.11 -6.61
C GLN A 286 -21.40 -10.26 -7.30
N ALA A 287 -22.03 -9.33 -6.57
CA ALA A 287 -22.94 -8.37 -7.15
C ALA A 287 -22.22 -7.35 -8.06
N ALA A 288 -21.04 -6.89 -7.67
CA ALA A 288 -20.20 -6.03 -8.49
C ALA A 288 -19.82 -6.69 -9.82
N MET A 289 -19.44 -7.98 -9.77
CA MET A 289 -19.13 -8.75 -10.98
C MET A 289 -20.31 -8.76 -11.97
N ARG A 290 -21.53 -8.96 -11.49
CA ARG A 290 -22.72 -8.92 -12.37
C ARG A 290 -22.88 -7.56 -13.04
N TYR A 291 -22.74 -6.46 -12.31
CA TYR A 291 -22.84 -5.12 -12.89
C TYR A 291 -21.71 -4.81 -13.87
N PHE A 292 -20.47 -5.26 -13.62
CA PHE A 292 -19.39 -5.15 -14.60
C PHE A 292 -19.70 -5.96 -15.87
N GLN A 293 -20.25 -7.18 -15.74
CA GLN A 293 -20.66 -7.99 -16.86
C GLN A 293 -21.81 -7.34 -17.66
N GLU A 294 -22.81 -6.76 -16.98
CA GLU A 294 -23.87 -6.01 -17.64
C GLU A 294 -23.33 -4.81 -18.41
N ALA A 295 -22.37 -4.07 -17.87
CA ALA A 295 -21.70 -2.99 -18.58
C ALA A 295 -20.97 -3.48 -19.84
N LEU A 296 -20.30 -4.62 -19.77
CA LEU A 296 -19.59 -5.25 -20.90
C LEU A 296 -20.53 -5.87 -21.95
N VAL A 297 -21.77 -6.18 -21.59
CA VAL A 297 -22.80 -6.58 -22.58
C VAL A 297 -23.21 -5.38 -23.45
N ILE A 298 -23.25 -4.18 -22.88
CA ILE A 298 -23.61 -2.95 -23.60
C ILE A 298 -22.39 -2.44 -24.40
N ASP A 299 -21.24 -2.33 -23.76
CA ASP A 299 -19.98 -1.94 -24.40
C ASP A 299 -18.88 -2.97 -24.12
N PRO A 300 -18.65 -3.94 -25.01
CA PRO A 300 -17.63 -4.96 -24.85
C PRO A 300 -16.18 -4.43 -24.84
N ALA A 301 -15.95 -3.18 -25.24
CA ALA A 301 -14.63 -2.54 -25.26
C ALA A 301 -14.37 -1.62 -24.05
N PHE A 302 -15.28 -1.61 -23.07
CA PHE A 302 -15.16 -0.75 -21.91
C PHE A 302 -14.09 -1.28 -20.92
N ALA A 303 -12.83 -0.91 -21.17
CA ALA A 303 -11.67 -1.36 -20.40
C ALA A 303 -11.79 -1.20 -18.87
N PRO A 304 -12.39 -0.11 -18.31
CA PRO A 304 -12.56 0.01 -16.85
C PRO A 304 -13.41 -1.09 -16.23
N ALA A 305 -14.47 -1.57 -16.91
CA ALA A 305 -15.28 -2.67 -16.40
C ALA A 305 -14.55 -4.00 -16.47
N MET A 306 -13.74 -4.25 -17.53
CA MET A 306 -12.88 -5.44 -17.60
C MET A 306 -11.86 -5.46 -16.47
N ALA A 307 -11.20 -4.33 -16.20
CA ALA A 307 -10.23 -4.19 -15.12
C ALA A 307 -10.87 -4.41 -13.73
N GLY A 308 -12.06 -3.83 -13.50
CA GLY A 308 -12.82 -4.04 -12.26
C GLY A 308 -13.27 -5.50 -12.08
N LEU A 309 -13.71 -6.15 -13.15
CA LEU A 309 -14.07 -7.57 -13.13
C LEU A 309 -12.85 -8.47 -12.89
N ALA A 310 -11.71 -8.15 -13.49
CA ALA A 310 -10.43 -8.84 -13.26
C ALA A 310 -10.01 -8.73 -11.78
N PHE A 311 -10.11 -7.55 -11.19
CA PHE A 311 -9.83 -7.34 -9.77
C PHE A 311 -10.77 -8.18 -8.88
N CYS A 312 -12.06 -8.22 -9.18
CA CYS A 312 -13.03 -9.05 -8.44
C CYS A 312 -12.64 -10.54 -8.48
N HIS A 313 -12.26 -11.06 -9.65
CA HIS A 313 -11.76 -12.44 -9.78
C HIS A 313 -10.47 -12.68 -8.99
N ALA A 314 -9.54 -11.73 -8.97
CA ALA A 314 -8.27 -11.86 -8.26
C ALA A 314 -8.41 -11.86 -6.73
N VAL A 315 -9.39 -11.15 -6.17
CA VAL A 315 -9.57 -11.08 -4.70
C VAL A 315 -10.44 -12.20 -4.13
N LEU A 316 -11.28 -12.84 -4.93
CA LEU A 316 -12.21 -13.87 -4.45
C LEU A 316 -11.49 -15.09 -3.81
N PRO A 317 -10.41 -15.66 -4.36
CA PRO A 317 -9.70 -16.77 -3.73
C PRO A 317 -9.07 -16.41 -2.39
N ILE A 318 -8.72 -15.14 -2.20
CA ILE A 318 -8.08 -14.63 -0.98
C ILE A 318 -9.10 -14.49 0.15
N THR A 319 -10.31 -14.02 -0.18
CA THR A 319 -11.36 -13.66 0.78
C THR A 319 -12.45 -14.70 0.94
N SER A 320 -12.45 -15.75 0.14
CA SER A 320 -13.51 -16.74 0.12
C SER A 320 -13.00 -18.14 -0.19
N LEU A 321 -13.94 -19.08 -0.22
CA LEU A 321 -13.68 -20.49 -0.46
C LEU A 321 -13.70 -20.87 -1.96
N LEU A 322 -13.45 -19.92 -2.85
CA LEU A 322 -13.32 -20.21 -4.29
C LEU A 322 -11.92 -20.72 -4.59
N ARG A 323 -11.85 -21.67 -5.53
CA ARG A 323 -10.58 -22.28 -5.92
C ARG A 323 -9.72 -21.29 -6.72
N PRO A 324 -8.43 -21.21 -6.44
CA PRO A 324 -7.51 -20.35 -7.19
C PRO A 324 -7.54 -20.59 -8.70
N HIS A 325 -7.62 -21.85 -9.13
CA HIS A 325 -7.68 -22.24 -10.54
C HIS A 325 -8.92 -21.72 -11.29
N ASP A 326 -10.03 -21.50 -10.60
CA ASP A 326 -11.26 -21.00 -11.23
C ASP A 326 -11.25 -19.48 -11.42
N CYS A 327 -10.48 -18.77 -10.61
CA CYS A 327 -10.53 -17.31 -10.54
C CYS A 327 -9.32 -16.61 -11.18
N PHE A 328 -8.09 -17.03 -10.87
CA PHE A 328 -6.91 -16.31 -11.33
C PHE A 328 -6.69 -16.33 -12.85
N PRO A 329 -6.96 -17.44 -13.58
CA PRO A 329 -6.88 -17.41 -15.04
C PRO A 329 -7.87 -16.42 -15.67
N ALA A 330 -9.10 -16.34 -15.15
CA ALA A 330 -10.08 -15.36 -15.60
C ALA A 330 -9.63 -13.92 -15.31
N ALA A 331 -9.09 -13.67 -14.11
CA ALA A 331 -8.52 -12.36 -13.75
C ALA A 331 -7.40 -11.95 -14.70
N GLN A 332 -6.50 -12.88 -15.03
CA GLN A 332 -5.39 -12.63 -15.94
C GLN A 332 -5.85 -12.25 -17.35
N ASN A 333 -6.78 -13.02 -17.92
CA ASN A 333 -7.29 -12.77 -19.28
C ASN A 333 -7.99 -11.41 -19.35
N LEU A 334 -8.93 -11.15 -18.43
CA LEU A 334 -9.66 -9.88 -18.37
C LEU A 334 -8.74 -8.68 -18.18
N ALA A 335 -7.73 -8.79 -17.32
CA ALA A 335 -6.76 -7.71 -17.12
C ALA A 335 -5.89 -7.49 -18.36
N GLY A 336 -5.48 -8.57 -19.04
CA GLY A 336 -4.74 -8.49 -20.31
C GLY A 336 -5.55 -7.82 -21.41
N ASP A 337 -6.83 -8.18 -21.54
CA ASP A 337 -7.74 -7.57 -22.51
C ASP A 337 -7.96 -6.08 -22.19
N ALA A 338 -8.18 -5.73 -20.92
CA ALA A 338 -8.31 -4.34 -20.49
C ALA A 338 -7.09 -3.50 -20.84
N LEU A 339 -5.86 -4.01 -20.58
CA LEU A 339 -4.61 -3.29 -20.90
C LEU A 339 -4.32 -3.20 -22.39
N SER A 340 -4.84 -4.15 -23.18
CA SER A 340 -4.73 -4.08 -24.64
C SER A 340 -5.60 -2.97 -25.22
N LEU A 341 -6.72 -2.63 -24.58
CA LEU A 341 -7.61 -1.53 -24.96
C LEU A 341 -7.14 -0.20 -24.37
N ASP A 342 -6.74 -0.20 -23.12
CA ASP A 342 -6.26 0.98 -22.40
C ASP A 342 -5.13 0.61 -21.42
N PRO A 343 -3.86 0.87 -21.78
CA PRO A 343 -2.70 0.58 -20.94
C PRO A 343 -2.67 1.35 -19.62
N THR A 344 -3.53 2.36 -19.42
CA THR A 344 -3.55 3.19 -18.20
C THR A 344 -4.49 2.67 -17.10
N GLN A 345 -5.03 1.46 -17.28
CA GLN A 345 -5.94 0.85 -16.29
C GLN A 345 -5.18 0.34 -15.06
N ALA A 346 -5.11 1.15 -14.00
CA ALA A 346 -4.42 0.80 -12.75
C ALA A 346 -4.99 -0.48 -12.10
N ASP A 347 -6.32 -0.66 -12.10
CA ASP A 347 -6.98 -1.85 -11.53
C ASP A 347 -6.59 -3.13 -12.26
N ALA A 348 -6.34 -3.08 -13.58
CA ALA A 348 -5.85 -4.21 -14.35
C ALA A 348 -4.42 -4.60 -13.94
N HIS A 349 -3.55 -3.61 -13.73
CA HIS A 349 -2.21 -3.86 -13.18
C HIS A 349 -2.28 -4.43 -11.75
N ILE A 350 -3.18 -3.93 -10.89
CA ILE A 350 -3.38 -4.53 -9.56
C ILE A 350 -3.82 -5.99 -9.69
N ALA A 351 -4.78 -6.29 -10.57
CA ALA A 351 -5.27 -7.66 -10.78
C ALA A 351 -4.14 -8.60 -11.24
N LEU A 352 -3.31 -8.20 -12.21
CA LEU A 352 -2.14 -8.97 -12.65
C LEU A 352 -1.10 -9.12 -11.53
N GLY A 353 -0.84 -8.07 -10.77
CA GLY A 353 0.03 -8.13 -9.61
C GLY A 353 -0.46 -9.14 -8.57
N LEU A 354 -1.78 -9.23 -8.33
CA LEU A 354 -2.39 -10.22 -7.44
C LEU A 354 -2.25 -11.64 -8.00
N VAL A 355 -2.45 -11.84 -9.31
CA VAL A 355 -2.24 -13.14 -9.98
C VAL A 355 -0.78 -13.59 -9.81
N ASP A 356 0.18 -12.71 -10.06
CA ASP A 356 1.59 -13.04 -9.96
C ASP A 356 2.01 -13.29 -8.51
N PHE A 357 1.47 -12.51 -7.55
CA PHE A 357 1.79 -12.64 -6.14
C PHE A 357 1.17 -13.91 -5.50
N TRP A 358 -0.14 -14.10 -5.64
CA TRP A 358 -0.85 -15.16 -4.93
C TRP A 358 -0.84 -16.52 -5.64
N TYR A 359 -0.86 -16.50 -6.98
CA TYR A 359 -1.05 -17.71 -7.77
C TYR A 359 0.24 -18.21 -8.39
N ARG A 360 0.98 -17.33 -9.07
CA ARG A 360 2.23 -17.70 -9.76
C ARG A 360 3.45 -17.67 -8.86
N ARG A 361 3.43 -16.87 -7.81
CA ARG A 361 4.56 -16.57 -6.94
C ARG A 361 5.76 -15.99 -7.71
N ASP A 362 5.47 -15.20 -8.75
CA ASP A 362 6.46 -14.42 -9.48
C ASP A 362 6.57 -13.02 -8.84
N TRP A 363 7.47 -12.94 -7.85
CA TRP A 363 7.70 -11.70 -7.09
C TRP A 363 8.17 -10.54 -7.96
N GLY A 364 8.94 -10.84 -9.04
CA GLY A 364 9.45 -9.84 -9.97
C GLY A 364 8.33 -9.24 -10.82
N ALA A 365 7.46 -10.08 -11.39
CA ALA A 365 6.29 -9.63 -12.15
C ALA A 365 5.30 -8.89 -11.26
N ALA A 366 4.98 -9.42 -10.07
CA ALA A 366 4.10 -8.76 -9.10
C ALA A 366 4.61 -7.36 -8.74
N ARG A 367 5.92 -7.21 -8.45
CA ARG A 367 6.54 -5.91 -8.14
C ARG A 367 6.39 -4.93 -9.30
N ARG A 368 6.62 -5.35 -10.56
CA ARG A 368 6.44 -4.49 -11.74
C ARG A 368 4.99 -4.00 -11.86
N HIS A 369 4.03 -4.92 -11.75
CA HIS A 369 2.61 -4.56 -11.87
C HIS A 369 2.14 -3.63 -10.75
N PHE A 370 2.48 -3.88 -9.49
CA PHE A 370 2.10 -2.97 -8.41
C PHE A 370 2.81 -1.61 -8.50
N THR A 371 4.04 -1.56 -9.01
CA THR A 371 4.74 -0.28 -9.24
C THR A 371 4.05 0.52 -10.33
N GLU A 372 3.66 -0.11 -11.44
CA GLU A 372 2.92 0.55 -12.52
C GLU A 372 1.55 1.05 -12.03
N ALA A 373 0.83 0.23 -11.27
CA ALA A 373 -0.45 0.65 -10.67
C ALA A 373 -0.28 1.89 -9.77
N ALA A 374 0.77 1.94 -8.94
CA ALA A 374 1.06 3.11 -8.09
C ALA A 374 1.41 4.36 -8.92
N MET A 375 2.05 4.17 -10.08
CA MET A 375 2.32 5.28 -11.00
C MET A 375 1.05 5.78 -11.68
N LEU A 376 0.16 4.89 -12.08
CA LEU A 376 -1.09 5.24 -12.78
C LEU A 376 -2.14 5.82 -11.83
N ASN A 377 -2.22 5.33 -10.60
CA ASN A 377 -3.13 5.85 -9.56
C ASN A 377 -2.39 6.09 -8.23
N PRO A 378 -1.72 7.24 -8.07
CA PRO A 378 -0.92 7.55 -6.87
C PRO A 378 -1.75 7.75 -5.60
N GLY A 379 -3.07 7.90 -5.68
CA GLY A 379 -3.97 8.00 -4.53
C GLY A 379 -4.45 6.64 -3.98
N ASP A 380 -4.11 5.54 -4.64
CA ASP A 380 -4.50 4.20 -4.18
C ASP A 380 -3.47 3.63 -3.19
N SER A 381 -3.94 3.26 -2.01
CA SER A 381 -3.11 2.64 -0.96
C SER A 381 -2.80 1.16 -1.19
N ALA A 382 -3.53 0.48 -2.09
CA ALA A 382 -3.38 -0.95 -2.34
C ALA A 382 -2.03 -1.32 -2.97
N PRO A 383 -1.53 -0.64 -4.03
CA PRO A 383 -0.25 -0.97 -4.62
C PRO A 383 0.93 -0.89 -3.63
N PRO A 384 1.15 0.20 -2.87
CA PRO A 384 2.24 0.23 -1.89
C PRO A 384 2.05 -0.78 -0.75
N MET A 385 0.81 -1.11 -0.37
CA MET A 385 0.53 -2.17 0.60
C MET A 385 0.95 -3.55 0.07
N PHE A 386 0.67 -3.88 -1.19
CA PHE A 386 1.08 -5.16 -1.79
C PHE A 386 2.59 -5.22 -2.07
N LEU A 387 3.23 -4.11 -2.42
CA LEU A 387 4.70 -4.04 -2.48
C LEU A 387 5.32 -4.35 -1.11
N ALA A 388 4.76 -3.82 -0.03
CA ALA A 388 5.18 -4.15 1.33
C ALA A 388 4.95 -5.63 1.67
N HIS A 389 3.88 -6.25 1.17
CA HIS A 389 3.65 -7.68 1.30
C HIS A 389 4.77 -8.51 0.65
N ILE A 390 5.21 -8.15 -0.57
CA ILE A 390 6.32 -8.82 -1.24
C ILE A 390 7.58 -8.75 -0.36
N HIS A 391 7.94 -7.58 0.14
CA HIS A 391 9.08 -7.42 1.06
C HIS A 391 8.91 -8.31 2.30
N SER A 392 7.72 -8.31 2.91
CA SER A 392 7.46 -9.08 4.14
C SER A 392 7.63 -10.59 3.94
N VAL A 393 7.06 -11.19 2.86
CA VAL A 393 7.18 -12.64 2.63
C VAL A 393 8.58 -13.06 2.19
N LEU A 394 9.37 -12.14 1.64
CA LEU A 394 10.78 -12.36 1.30
C LEU A 394 11.72 -12.14 2.50
N GLY A 395 11.20 -11.75 3.68
CA GLY A 395 12.01 -11.51 4.88
C GLY A 395 12.67 -10.14 4.95
N GLU A 396 12.37 -9.24 4.02
CA GLU A 396 12.85 -7.86 3.97
C GLU A 396 11.94 -6.99 4.86
N HIS A 397 11.97 -7.25 6.19
CA HIS A 397 10.95 -6.73 7.11
C HIS A 397 10.99 -5.22 7.32
N GLU A 398 12.17 -4.60 7.37
CA GLU A 398 12.30 -3.14 7.51
C GLU A 398 11.87 -2.42 6.23
N GLU A 399 12.17 -2.97 5.07
CA GLU A 399 11.68 -2.50 3.77
C GLU A 399 10.15 -2.62 3.67
N ALA A 400 9.58 -3.72 4.20
CA ALA A 400 8.13 -3.90 4.26
C ALA A 400 7.46 -2.81 5.10
N LEU A 401 7.96 -2.51 6.29
CA LEU A 401 7.42 -1.47 7.17
C LEU A 401 7.61 -0.07 6.57
N THR A 402 8.76 0.19 5.96
CA THR A 402 9.05 1.46 5.28
C THR A 402 8.10 1.67 4.10
N THR A 403 7.92 0.66 3.24
CA THR A 403 7.03 0.72 2.09
C THR A 403 5.57 0.89 2.52
N LEU A 404 5.13 0.16 3.57
CA LEU A 404 3.79 0.29 4.13
C LEU A 404 3.51 1.70 4.68
N SER A 405 4.53 2.41 5.14
CA SER A 405 4.36 3.79 5.63
C SER A 405 3.77 4.70 4.55
N SER A 406 4.03 4.44 3.27
CA SER A 406 3.42 5.16 2.15
C SER A 406 1.92 4.85 2.02
N ALA A 407 1.52 3.59 2.15
CA ALA A 407 0.10 3.22 2.19
C ALA A 407 -0.63 3.86 3.40
N LEU A 408 0.02 3.89 4.58
CA LEU A 408 -0.54 4.54 5.78
C LEU A 408 -0.66 6.06 5.64
N ARG A 409 0.20 6.71 4.85
CA ARG A 409 0.06 8.14 4.54
C ARG A 409 -1.14 8.40 3.64
N LEU A 410 -1.38 7.54 2.65
CA LEU A 410 -2.52 7.65 1.72
C LEU A 410 -3.83 7.28 2.41
N ASP A 411 -3.82 6.28 3.29
CA ASP A 411 -5.01 5.70 3.89
C ASP A 411 -4.87 5.55 5.43
N PRO A 412 -4.80 6.70 6.14
CA PRO A 412 -4.35 6.75 7.54
C PRO A 412 -5.26 6.04 8.54
N ILE A 413 -6.54 5.87 8.24
CA ILE A 413 -7.50 5.20 9.14
C ILE A 413 -8.10 3.92 8.55
N SER A 414 -7.54 3.43 7.45
CA SER A 414 -7.95 2.18 6.82
C SER A 414 -7.74 1.00 7.76
N PRO A 415 -8.79 0.21 8.06
CA PRO A 415 -8.65 -0.97 8.91
C PRO A 415 -7.69 -2.00 8.30
N ILE A 416 -7.72 -2.18 6.97
CA ILE A 416 -6.89 -3.18 6.28
C ILE A 416 -5.42 -2.77 6.28
N VAL A 417 -5.08 -1.53 5.93
CA VAL A 417 -3.68 -1.06 5.90
C VAL A 417 -3.07 -1.09 7.30
N ARG A 418 -3.81 -0.66 8.32
CA ARG A 418 -3.37 -0.73 9.72
C ARG A 418 -3.22 -2.16 10.22
N THR A 419 -4.09 -3.08 9.80
CA THR A 419 -3.96 -4.50 10.15
C THR A 419 -2.71 -5.09 9.52
N HIS A 420 -2.36 -4.71 8.28
CA HIS A 420 -1.10 -5.12 7.65
C HIS A 420 0.13 -4.56 8.38
N HIS A 421 0.03 -3.38 9.02
CA HIS A 421 1.11 -2.91 9.89
C HIS A 421 1.37 -3.89 11.05
N GLY A 422 0.31 -4.33 11.75
CA GLY A 422 0.44 -5.38 12.76
C GLY A 422 0.92 -6.71 12.18
N HIS A 423 0.43 -7.10 11.01
CA HIS A 423 0.85 -8.33 10.33
C HIS A 423 2.34 -8.33 9.99
N PHE A 424 2.88 -7.23 9.45
CA PHE A 424 4.31 -7.16 9.10
C PHE A 424 5.21 -7.08 10.32
N LEU A 425 4.77 -6.42 11.40
CA LEU A 425 5.46 -6.50 12.69
C LEU A 425 5.49 -7.93 13.23
N TYR A 426 4.36 -8.65 13.16
CA TYR A 426 4.30 -10.07 13.53
C TYR A 426 5.27 -10.92 12.69
N ASN A 427 5.27 -10.75 11.35
CA ASN A 427 6.17 -11.46 10.45
C ASN A 427 7.65 -11.15 10.73
N ALA A 428 7.95 -9.96 11.25
CA ALA A 428 9.28 -9.55 11.70
C ALA A 428 9.66 -10.13 13.10
N GLY A 429 8.80 -10.95 13.73
CA GLY A 429 9.02 -11.48 15.08
C GLY A 429 8.78 -10.46 16.20
N ARG A 430 8.16 -9.31 15.92
CA ARG A 430 7.86 -8.22 16.85
C ARG A 430 6.39 -8.29 17.31
N SER A 431 6.00 -9.44 17.89
CA SER A 431 4.61 -9.76 18.23
C SER A 431 3.98 -8.77 19.21
N GLN A 432 4.72 -8.31 20.22
CA GLN A 432 4.20 -7.33 21.20
C GLN A 432 3.94 -5.97 20.54
N GLU A 433 4.82 -5.53 19.64
CA GLU A 433 4.61 -4.28 18.89
C GLU A 433 3.44 -4.40 17.92
N ALA A 434 3.20 -5.58 17.34
CA ALA A 434 2.08 -5.85 16.44
C ALA A 434 0.72 -5.61 17.11
N LEU A 435 0.59 -5.85 18.42
CA LEU A 435 -0.64 -5.63 19.15
C LEU A 435 -1.08 -4.16 19.19
N ILE A 436 -0.16 -3.20 19.09
CA ILE A 436 -0.46 -1.76 19.17
C ILE A 436 -1.37 -1.31 18.01
N PRO A 437 -0.96 -1.47 16.72
CA PRO A 437 -1.82 -1.09 15.60
C PRO A 437 -3.10 -1.95 15.52
N LEU A 438 -3.05 -3.25 15.89
CA LEU A 438 -4.20 -4.13 15.86
C LEU A 438 -5.28 -3.71 16.88
N LYS A 439 -4.89 -3.38 18.11
CA LYS A 439 -5.81 -2.84 19.13
C LYS A 439 -6.49 -1.57 18.62
N LYS A 440 -5.74 -0.66 18.01
CA LYS A 440 -6.31 0.57 17.46
C LYS A 440 -7.32 0.32 16.33
N VAL A 441 -7.12 -0.71 15.51
CA VAL A 441 -8.11 -1.14 14.50
C VAL A 441 -9.38 -1.63 15.19
N LEU A 442 -9.25 -2.48 16.22
CA LEU A 442 -10.38 -3.08 16.91
C LEU A 442 -11.17 -2.08 17.77
N GLU A 443 -10.52 -1.05 18.31
CA GLU A 443 -11.20 0.08 18.97
C GLU A 443 -12.14 0.83 18.01
N LEU A 444 -11.74 0.98 16.75
CA LEU A 444 -12.52 1.68 15.72
C LEU A 444 -13.48 0.77 14.94
N ASN A 445 -13.16 -0.50 14.83
CA ASN A 445 -13.90 -1.50 14.06
C ASN A 445 -13.89 -2.84 14.83
N PRO A 446 -14.72 -2.99 15.89
CA PRO A 446 -14.72 -4.17 16.77
C PRO A 446 -15.04 -5.49 16.06
N GLN A 447 -15.62 -5.43 14.86
CA GLN A 447 -16.00 -6.62 14.08
C GLN A 447 -15.03 -6.93 12.94
N PHE A 448 -13.88 -6.24 12.87
CA PHE A 448 -12.92 -6.46 11.79
C PHE A 448 -12.14 -7.77 12.01
N TRP A 449 -12.63 -8.84 11.45
CA TRP A 449 -12.20 -10.22 11.71
C TRP A 449 -10.69 -10.45 11.43
N ILE A 450 -10.11 -9.80 10.41
CA ILE A 450 -8.68 -9.96 10.07
C ILE A 450 -7.79 -9.42 11.21
N ALA A 451 -8.20 -8.31 11.87
CA ALA A 451 -7.45 -7.79 12.99
C ALA A 451 -7.52 -8.73 14.21
N HIS A 452 -8.67 -9.36 14.47
CA HIS A 452 -8.78 -10.40 15.49
C HIS A 452 -7.91 -11.62 15.16
N LEU A 453 -7.87 -12.07 13.90
CA LEU A 453 -6.97 -13.14 13.46
C LEU A 453 -5.51 -12.80 13.75
N MET A 454 -5.06 -11.62 13.33
CA MET A 454 -3.66 -11.19 13.52
C MET A 454 -3.34 -10.96 15.00
N GLN A 455 -4.28 -10.46 15.79
CA GLN A 455 -4.14 -10.34 17.24
C GLN A 455 -3.96 -11.72 17.90
N GLY A 456 -4.78 -12.71 17.54
CA GLY A 456 -4.65 -14.09 18.03
C GLY A 456 -3.29 -14.70 17.65
N LYS A 457 -2.82 -14.47 16.41
CA LYS A 457 -1.49 -14.92 15.97
C LYS A 457 -0.37 -14.29 16.80
N ALA A 458 -0.42 -12.98 17.02
CA ALA A 458 0.58 -12.24 17.80
C ALA A 458 0.59 -12.67 19.27
N LEU A 459 -0.59 -12.85 19.90
CA LEU A 459 -0.72 -13.34 21.28
C LEU A 459 -0.24 -14.78 21.46
N ALA A 460 -0.44 -15.64 20.46
CA ALA A 460 0.00 -17.03 20.50
C ALA A 460 1.49 -17.24 20.17
N THR A 461 2.24 -16.19 19.82
CA THR A 461 3.64 -16.29 19.40
C THR A 461 4.47 -15.27 20.17
N PRO A 462 5.30 -15.68 21.15
CA PRO A 462 6.16 -14.75 21.89
C PRO A 462 7.24 -14.14 20.99
N ASP A 463 7.74 -12.93 21.36
CA ASP A 463 8.84 -12.28 20.69
C ASP A 463 10.09 -13.18 20.70
N HIS A 464 10.89 -13.10 19.63
CA HIS A 464 12.10 -13.92 19.40
C HIS A 464 11.89 -15.40 19.05
N ALA A 465 10.66 -15.85 18.81
CA ALA A 465 10.39 -17.24 18.38
C ALA A 465 10.89 -17.60 16.97
N LEU A 466 11.43 -16.64 16.22
CA LEU A 466 12.01 -16.89 14.88
C LEU A 466 13.27 -17.77 14.90
N GLY A 467 13.92 -17.95 16.06
CA GLY A 467 15.14 -18.76 16.21
C GLY A 467 15.05 -19.97 17.14
N ALA A 468 14.02 -20.11 17.96
CA ALA A 468 13.89 -21.20 18.93
C ALA A 468 12.52 -21.87 18.86
N ALA A 469 12.48 -23.20 18.99
CA ALA A 469 11.22 -23.88 19.24
C ALA A 469 10.65 -23.38 20.58
N PRO A 470 9.38 -22.93 20.65
CA PRO A 470 8.81 -22.39 21.88
C PRO A 470 8.78 -23.48 22.95
N GLY A 471 9.47 -23.25 24.06
CA GLY A 471 9.36 -24.10 25.25
C GLY A 471 7.92 -24.00 25.81
N VAL A 472 7.29 -25.13 26.11
CA VAL A 472 5.90 -25.30 26.52
C VAL A 472 5.50 -24.43 27.75
N SER A 473 6.45 -23.97 28.56
CA SER A 473 6.21 -23.28 29.83
C SER A 473 5.81 -21.80 29.74
N ALA A 474 6.15 -21.09 28.64
CA ALA A 474 5.85 -19.66 28.50
C ALA A 474 4.44 -19.37 27.90
N MET A 475 3.72 -20.38 27.44
CA MET A 475 2.50 -20.24 26.64
C MET A 475 1.18 -20.28 27.44
N SER A 476 1.17 -20.62 28.72
CA SER A 476 -0.09 -20.95 29.42
C SER A 476 -1.01 -19.76 29.77
N GLY A 477 -0.46 -18.56 29.93
CA GLY A 477 -1.29 -17.36 30.25
C GLY A 477 -1.81 -16.62 29.02
N MET A 478 -1.02 -16.56 27.94
CA MET A 478 -1.39 -15.82 26.71
C MET A 478 -2.27 -16.65 25.76
N SER A 479 -2.36 -17.97 25.96
CA SER A 479 -3.15 -18.86 25.10
C SER A 479 -4.67 -18.61 25.19
N GLY A 480 -5.18 -18.19 26.35
CA GLY A 480 -6.60 -17.88 26.53
C GLY A 480 -7.06 -16.68 25.70
N GLU A 481 -6.33 -15.57 25.77
CA GLU A 481 -6.63 -14.36 24.99
C GLU A 481 -6.46 -14.59 23.48
N ALA A 482 -5.47 -15.39 23.07
CA ALA A 482 -5.28 -15.78 21.69
C ALA A 482 -6.48 -16.58 21.16
N VAL A 483 -6.94 -17.59 21.93
CA VAL A 483 -8.13 -18.41 21.58
C VAL A 483 -9.37 -17.54 21.47
N GLU A 484 -9.58 -16.60 22.41
CA GLU A 484 -10.71 -15.65 22.34
C GLU A 484 -10.64 -14.79 21.07
N SER A 485 -9.47 -14.29 20.73
CA SER A 485 -9.27 -13.51 19.48
C SER A 485 -9.60 -14.34 18.24
N PHE A 486 -9.22 -15.62 18.18
CA PHE A 486 -9.60 -16.50 17.08
C PHE A 486 -11.10 -16.77 17.03
N LEU A 487 -11.77 -16.97 18.17
CA LEU A 487 -13.22 -17.13 18.23
C LEU A 487 -13.97 -15.89 17.74
N LEU A 488 -13.51 -14.69 18.11
CA LEU A 488 -14.07 -13.44 17.58
C LEU A 488 -13.83 -13.32 16.06
N SER A 489 -12.64 -13.72 15.60
CA SER A 489 -12.34 -13.77 14.18
C SER A 489 -13.24 -14.75 13.41
N GLU A 490 -13.52 -15.93 13.95
CA GLU A 490 -14.47 -16.90 13.37
C GLU A 490 -15.89 -16.35 13.34
N ARG A 491 -16.32 -15.71 14.41
CA ARG A 491 -17.67 -15.13 14.55
C ARG A 491 -17.92 -14.06 13.48
N PHE A 492 -16.94 -13.19 13.23
CA PHE A 492 -17.09 -12.07 12.29
C PHE A 492 -16.58 -12.39 10.86
N GLY A 493 -15.82 -13.47 10.70
CA GLY A 493 -15.17 -13.84 9.43
C GLY A 493 -16.06 -14.56 8.43
N MET A 494 -17.38 -14.64 8.66
CA MET A 494 -18.38 -15.18 7.73
C MET A 494 -17.98 -16.53 7.09
N GLY A 495 -17.47 -17.45 7.88
CA GLY A 495 -17.13 -18.81 7.45
C GLY A 495 -15.68 -19.03 7.04
N HIS A 496 -14.82 -18.03 7.16
CA HIS A 496 -13.37 -18.22 7.01
C HIS A 496 -12.84 -19.26 7.99
N THR A 497 -12.06 -20.22 7.49
CA THR A 497 -11.54 -21.35 8.27
C THR A 497 -10.10 -21.14 8.76
N GLU A 498 -9.43 -20.07 8.34
CA GLU A 498 -8.08 -19.76 8.82
C GLU A 498 -8.03 -19.54 10.35
N PRO A 499 -8.93 -18.75 10.97
CA PRO A 499 -8.93 -18.58 12.43
C PRO A 499 -9.12 -19.90 13.17
N LEU A 500 -9.99 -20.80 12.65
CA LEU A 500 -10.22 -22.12 13.23
C LEU A 500 -8.95 -22.98 13.21
N ALA A 501 -8.18 -22.94 12.10
CA ALA A 501 -6.91 -23.66 12.00
C ALA A 501 -5.89 -23.18 13.05
N PHE A 502 -5.74 -21.85 13.20
CA PHE A 502 -4.87 -21.27 14.23
C PHE A 502 -5.35 -21.58 15.65
N ARG A 503 -6.67 -21.58 15.89
CA ARG A 503 -7.26 -21.97 17.20
C ARG A 503 -6.93 -23.42 17.54
N ILE A 504 -7.13 -24.36 16.61
CA ILE A 504 -6.78 -25.78 16.81
C ILE A 504 -5.31 -25.93 17.16
N HIS A 505 -4.43 -25.33 16.35
CA HIS A 505 -2.99 -25.38 16.59
C HIS A 505 -2.63 -24.81 17.97
N THR A 506 -3.19 -23.67 18.36
CA THR A 506 -2.88 -23.01 19.64
C THR A 506 -3.39 -23.82 20.83
N LEU A 507 -4.61 -24.38 20.77
CA LEU A 507 -5.15 -25.26 21.79
C LEU A 507 -4.29 -26.51 21.99
N ALA A 508 -3.87 -27.14 20.90
CA ALA A 508 -3.02 -28.33 20.98
C ALA A 508 -1.63 -28.00 21.55
N ALA A 509 -0.99 -26.91 21.10
CA ALA A 509 0.31 -26.47 21.58
C ALA A 509 0.29 -26.05 23.07
N SER A 510 -0.85 -25.56 23.59
CA SER A 510 -1.01 -25.20 25.00
C SER A 510 -1.40 -26.40 25.91
N GLY A 511 -1.43 -27.62 25.38
CA GLY A 511 -1.77 -28.83 26.14
C GLY A 511 -3.28 -29.10 26.29
N ASN A 512 -4.15 -28.25 25.73
CA ASN A 512 -5.60 -28.45 25.74
C ASN A 512 -6.07 -29.37 24.59
N GLY A 513 -5.59 -30.61 24.60
CA GLY A 513 -5.84 -31.59 23.53
C GLY A 513 -7.31 -31.96 23.34
N VAL A 514 -8.14 -31.87 24.39
CA VAL A 514 -9.59 -32.15 24.30
C VAL A 514 -10.25 -31.07 23.43
N ALA A 515 -10.09 -29.80 23.77
CA ALA A 515 -10.68 -28.72 23.03
C ALA A 515 -10.10 -28.61 21.58
N ALA A 516 -8.83 -28.98 21.41
CA ALA A 516 -8.23 -29.04 20.06
C ALA A 516 -8.92 -30.10 19.17
N LYS A 517 -9.22 -31.29 19.73
CA LYS A 517 -9.94 -32.36 19.02
C LYS A 517 -11.37 -31.96 18.69
N GLU A 518 -12.10 -31.33 19.61
CA GLU A 518 -13.45 -30.83 19.38
C GLU A 518 -13.47 -29.81 18.23
N ALA A 519 -12.56 -28.84 18.26
CA ALA A 519 -12.43 -27.85 17.19
C ALA A 519 -12.01 -28.48 15.86
N PHE A 520 -11.20 -29.55 15.86
CA PHE A 520 -10.83 -30.27 14.64
C PHE A 520 -12.00 -31.03 14.04
N LEU A 521 -12.86 -31.68 14.89
CA LEU A 521 -14.10 -32.28 14.41
C LEU A 521 -15.04 -31.26 13.77
N GLU A 522 -15.13 -30.06 14.34
CA GLU A 522 -15.84 -28.93 13.72
C GLU A 522 -15.27 -28.61 12.32
N MET A 523 -13.95 -28.54 12.17
CA MET A 523 -13.31 -28.31 10.86
C MET A 523 -13.62 -29.40 9.85
N GLN A 524 -13.61 -30.68 10.28
CA GLN A 524 -13.95 -31.81 9.42
C GLN A 524 -15.41 -31.75 8.95
N GLN A 525 -16.35 -31.42 9.86
CA GLN A 525 -17.76 -31.23 9.51
C GLN A 525 -17.95 -30.09 8.51
N ARG A 526 -17.26 -28.95 8.70
CA ARG A 526 -17.27 -27.84 7.75
C ARG A 526 -16.72 -28.28 6.37
N HIS A 527 -15.68 -29.10 6.34
CA HIS A 527 -15.06 -29.56 5.09
C HIS A 527 -16.02 -30.40 4.22
N VAL A 528 -16.94 -31.14 4.85
CA VAL A 528 -17.96 -31.94 4.12
C VAL A 528 -18.95 -31.04 3.37
N THR A 529 -19.34 -29.91 3.97
CA THR A 529 -20.32 -29.00 3.39
C THR A 529 -19.70 -27.89 2.53
N ASN A 530 -18.47 -27.51 2.85
CA ASN A 530 -17.75 -26.45 2.22
C ASN A 530 -16.23 -26.73 2.30
N PRO A 531 -15.53 -26.97 1.17
CA PRO A 531 -14.13 -27.38 1.20
C PRO A 531 -13.26 -26.42 1.99
N VAL A 532 -12.58 -26.94 3.01
CA VAL A 532 -11.59 -26.20 3.81
C VAL A 532 -10.24 -26.25 3.05
N PRO A 533 -9.59 -25.11 2.81
CA PRO A 533 -8.31 -25.05 2.12
C PRO A 533 -7.27 -26.01 2.70
N PRO A 534 -6.43 -26.65 1.87
CA PRO A 534 -5.47 -27.64 2.32
C PRO A 534 -4.50 -27.13 3.39
N LEU A 535 -4.02 -25.88 3.28
CA LEU A 535 -3.09 -25.33 4.26
C LEU A 535 -3.74 -25.08 5.63
N HIS A 536 -5.03 -24.78 5.69
CA HIS A 536 -5.71 -24.67 6.97
C HIS A 536 -5.82 -26.03 7.68
N ARG A 537 -6.13 -27.09 6.92
CA ARG A 537 -6.15 -28.47 7.44
C ARG A 537 -4.75 -28.92 7.85
N ALA A 538 -3.74 -28.63 7.03
CA ALA A 538 -2.35 -28.93 7.32
C ALA A 538 -1.86 -28.29 8.61
N LEU A 539 -2.17 -26.99 8.83
CA LEU A 539 -1.82 -26.30 10.08
C LEU A 539 -2.49 -26.91 11.30
N ALA A 540 -3.76 -27.29 11.17
CA ALA A 540 -4.52 -27.92 12.26
C ALA A 540 -3.92 -29.27 12.67
N VAL A 541 -3.65 -30.19 11.72
CA VAL A 541 -3.08 -31.50 12.01
C VAL A 541 -1.63 -31.40 12.48
N LEU A 542 -0.87 -30.45 11.96
CA LEU A 542 0.49 -30.16 12.43
C LEU A 542 0.52 -29.75 13.90
N GLY A 543 -0.42 -28.89 14.31
CA GLY A 543 -0.59 -28.51 15.73
C GLY A 543 -0.92 -29.69 16.63
N MET A 544 -1.65 -30.69 16.12
CA MET A 544 -1.96 -31.93 16.83
C MET A 544 -0.82 -32.96 16.83
N GLY A 545 0.30 -32.65 16.18
CA GLY A 545 1.51 -33.48 16.15
C GLY A 545 1.60 -34.45 14.98
N ASP A 546 0.62 -34.48 14.09
CA ASP A 546 0.62 -35.34 12.90
C ASP A 546 1.35 -34.67 11.73
N ARG A 547 2.66 -34.90 11.65
CA ARG A 547 3.53 -34.33 10.62
C ARG A 547 3.32 -34.95 9.24
N GLU A 548 2.98 -36.24 9.20
CA GLU A 548 2.77 -36.99 7.97
C GLU A 548 1.51 -36.50 7.26
N ALA A 549 0.38 -36.44 7.96
CA ALA A 549 -0.85 -35.86 7.43
C ALA A 549 -0.69 -34.39 7.03
N ALA A 550 0.09 -33.60 7.81
CA ALA A 550 0.37 -32.21 7.45
C ALA A 550 1.14 -32.11 6.15
N TRP A 551 2.08 -33.04 5.91
CA TRP A 551 2.85 -33.07 4.69
C TRP A 551 1.97 -33.42 3.46
N GLU A 552 1.11 -34.43 3.55
CA GLU A 552 0.18 -34.78 2.49
C GLU A 552 -0.74 -33.61 2.11
N LEU A 553 -1.26 -32.89 3.12
CA LEU A 553 -2.10 -31.71 2.91
C LEU A 553 -1.33 -30.51 2.32
N LEU A 554 -0.05 -30.37 2.63
CA LEU A 554 0.80 -29.38 1.97
C LEU A 554 1.00 -29.70 0.49
N GLU A 555 1.20 -30.98 0.14
CA GLU A 555 1.29 -31.42 -1.26
C GLU A 555 -0.01 -31.12 -2.02
N GLU A 556 -1.18 -31.38 -1.40
CA GLU A 556 -2.48 -30.97 -1.94
C GLU A 556 -2.55 -29.46 -2.13
N GLY A 557 -2.08 -28.68 -1.15
CA GLY A 557 -2.03 -27.21 -1.22
C GLY A 557 -1.17 -26.68 -2.36
N PHE A 558 -0.03 -27.31 -2.63
CA PHE A 558 0.80 -26.98 -3.80
C PHE A 558 0.09 -27.31 -5.12
N ALA A 559 -0.60 -28.45 -5.18
CA ALA A 559 -1.35 -28.87 -6.38
C ALA A 559 -2.55 -27.94 -6.64
N GLU A 560 -3.23 -27.47 -5.60
CA GLU A 560 -4.36 -26.55 -5.69
C GLU A 560 -3.96 -25.07 -5.77
N HIS A 561 -2.67 -24.74 -5.76
CA HIS A 561 -2.16 -23.36 -5.69
C HIS A 561 -2.76 -22.56 -4.53
N ASP A 562 -2.83 -23.17 -3.32
CA ASP A 562 -3.36 -22.47 -2.14
C ASP A 562 -2.63 -21.13 -1.94
N VAL A 563 -3.41 -20.06 -1.88
CA VAL A 563 -2.87 -18.69 -1.77
C VAL A 563 -2.01 -18.47 -0.52
N ARG A 564 -2.20 -19.26 0.54
CA ARG A 564 -1.46 -19.14 1.81
C ARG A 564 -0.04 -19.67 1.73
N LEU A 565 0.34 -20.35 0.65
CA LEU A 565 1.71 -20.83 0.42
C LEU A 565 2.76 -19.71 0.51
N ILE A 566 2.38 -18.47 0.21
CA ILE A 566 3.27 -17.31 0.30
C ILE A 566 3.72 -16.98 1.74
N PHE A 567 2.98 -17.45 2.76
CA PHE A 567 3.29 -17.17 4.17
C PHE A 567 4.16 -18.24 4.83
N LEU A 568 4.56 -19.28 4.12
CA LEU A 568 5.36 -20.37 4.68
C LEU A 568 6.69 -19.88 5.29
N SER A 569 7.32 -18.84 4.73
CA SER A 569 8.58 -18.29 5.22
C SER A 569 8.46 -17.47 6.50
N VAL A 570 7.29 -16.88 6.75
CA VAL A 570 7.04 -15.94 7.85
C VAL A 570 6.15 -16.49 8.95
N GLU A 571 5.55 -17.67 8.76
CA GLU A 571 4.74 -18.36 9.76
C GLU A 571 5.58 -19.44 10.45
N SER A 572 6.08 -19.11 11.63
CA SER A 572 7.02 -19.95 12.38
C SER A 572 6.51 -21.34 12.77
N ARG A 573 5.19 -21.56 12.81
CA ARG A 573 4.56 -22.85 13.16
C ARG A 573 4.94 -23.98 12.20
N TRP A 574 5.24 -23.66 10.94
CA TRP A 574 5.68 -24.65 9.95
C TRP A 574 7.05 -25.28 10.26
N ARG A 575 7.84 -24.67 11.14
CA ARG A 575 9.11 -25.25 11.61
C ARG A 575 8.92 -26.56 12.37
N ALA A 576 7.71 -26.83 12.87
CA ALA A 576 7.36 -28.11 13.47
C ALA A 576 7.49 -29.31 12.52
N LEU A 577 7.55 -29.08 11.20
CA LEU A 577 7.88 -30.11 10.20
C LEU A 577 9.34 -30.63 10.29
N GLY A 578 10.19 -29.97 11.09
CA GLY A 578 11.62 -30.24 11.18
C GLY A 578 12.41 -29.45 10.11
N GLU A 579 13.73 -29.27 10.36
CA GLU A 579 14.57 -28.40 9.52
C GLU A 579 14.58 -28.79 8.04
N SER A 580 14.77 -30.07 7.73
CA SER A 580 14.79 -30.56 6.34
C SER A 580 13.42 -30.44 5.65
N GLY A 581 12.34 -30.73 6.39
CA GLY A 581 10.97 -30.59 5.87
C GLY A 581 10.65 -29.14 5.59
N TYR A 582 10.95 -28.26 6.53
CA TYR A 582 10.73 -26.82 6.38
C TYR A 582 11.53 -26.20 5.23
N ALA A 583 12.83 -26.53 5.11
CA ALA A 583 13.65 -26.05 3.99
C ALA A 583 13.07 -26.48 2.62
N ARG A 584 12.62 -27.74 2.51
CA ARG A 584 12.04 -28.28 1.27
C ARG A 584 10.75 -27.56 0.85
N ILE A 585 9.85 -27.22 1.79
CA ILE A 585 8.63 -26.47 1.43
C ILE A 585 8.92 -25.04 1.00
N LEU A 586 9.92 -24.38 1.62
CA LEU A 586 10.34 -23.04 1.23
C LEU A 586 10.94 -23.02 -0.17
N GLU A 587 11.86 -23.95 -0.48
CA GLU A 587 12.46 -24.09 -1.81
C GLU A 587 11.36 -24.27 -2.87
N ARG A 588 10.41 -25.17 -2.63
CA ARG A 588 9.30 -25.43 -3.56
C ARG A 588 8.37 -24.23 -3.72
N ALA A 589 8.16 -23.43 -2.66
CA ALA A 589 7.36 -22.21 -2.71
C ALA A 589 8.09 -21.04 -3.37
N GLY A 590 9.41 -21.16 -3.65
CA GLY A 590 10.25 -20.05 -4.12
C GLY A 590 10.47 -18.98 -3.06
N LEU A 591 10.49 -19.37 -1.78
CA LEU A 591 10.62 -18.47 -0.64
C LEU A 591 12.01 -18.62 0.02
N PRO A 592 12.57 -17.53 0.58
CA PRO A 592 13.86 -17.57 1.23
C PRO A 592 13.81 -18.36 2.54
N ASN A 593 14.85 -19.12 2.82
CA ASN A 593 15.08 -19.74 4.13
C ASN A 593 15.77 -18.74 5.06
N GLN A 594 14.99 -18.02 5.87
CA GLN A 594 15.48 -16.96 6.77
C GLN A 594 16.46 -17.44 7.87
N VAL A 595 16.55 -18.76 8.12
CA VAL A 595 17.50 -19.32 9.11
C VAL A 595 18.94 -19.27 8.61
N ALA A 596 19.15 -19.35 7.30
CA ALA A 596 20.49 -19.36 6.71
C ALA A 596 21.19 -17.99 6.76
N THR A 597 20.45 -16.90 6.87
CA THR A 597 20.99 -15.52 6.83
C THR A 597 21.56 -15.04 8.16
N VAL A 598 21.15 -15.62 9.29
CA VAL A 598 21.68 -15.24 10.63
C VAL A 598 23.07 -15.84 10.90
N HIS A 599 23.45 -16.95 10.25
CA HIS A 599 24.75 -17.61 10.43
C HIS A 599 25.85 -17.12 9.48
N SER A 600 25.53 -16.31 8.47
CA SER A 600 26.52 -15.75 7.54
C SER A 600 26.96 -14.32 7.86
N ALA A 601 26.45 -13.72 8.94
CA ALA A 601 26.80 -12.38 9.42
C ALA A 601 27.48 -12.37 10.80
N GLY A 602 27.96 -13.54 11.27
CA GLY A 602 28.74 -13.70 12.50
C GLY A 602 30.23 -13.80 12.22
#